data_45459ef4292a5a074d5c52d6d3519644
#
_entry.id   45459ef4292a5a074d5c52d6d3519644
#
_cell.length_a   1.000
_cell.length_b   1.000
_cell.length_c   1.000
_cell.angle_alpha   90.00
_cell.angle_beta   90.00
_cell.angle_gamma   90.00
#
_symmetry.space_group_name_H-M   'P 1'
#
loop_
_entity.id
_entity.type
_entity.pdbx_description
1 polymer ?
#
loop_
_entity_poly.entity_id
_entity_poly.type
_entity_poly.pdbx_seq_one_letter_code
_entity_poly.pdbx_strand_id
1 'polypeptide(L)'
;MTRYDIAIIGTGPAGLEAAITAKVRNKNILLLGGKLLSDKVNKAHTIQNYLGLPEVSGEEMQKAFQRHLEQMQIKITEDKVNAVYAMGKYFAIQGHQAMYEADTVILACGMSTAKPFPGELENLGRGVSYCATCDGALYRGRRTVVIGYSRDEEKEADFLSELADEVIYIPMYQEFSPWNNKVKVLQNVTPVGMEKENDHLVLKLQEQSIPTDGIFILRDQVAPSQLVPGLQIENNQVIVDRGCRTNIAGLFACGDITGAPYQYIKAAGEGNVAALSAVNYLANQKQVQ
;
A
#
# COMPACT_ATOMS: atom_id res chain seq x y z
N MET A 1 -13.69 6.28 -18.24
CA MET A 1 -12.42 6.43 -17.50
C MET A 1 -11.26 6.27 -18.48
N THR A 2 -10.19 7.02 -18.29
CA THR A 2 -8.97 6.83 -19.09
C THR A 2 -8.28 5.56 -18.59
N ARG A 3 -8.04 4.61 -19.49
CA ARG A 3 -7.34 3.37 -19.16
C ARG A 3 -5.86 3.52 -19.47
N TYR A 4 -5.01 3.16 -18.52
CA TYR A 4 -3.56 3.24 -18.64
C TYR A 4 -2.96 1.94 -19.19
N ASP A 5 -1.84 2.01 -19.88
CA ASP A 5 -1.10 0.82 -20.28
C ASP A 5 -0.53 0.11 -19.02
N ILE A 6 0.06 0.87 -18.13
CA ILE A 6 0.72 0.36 -16.92
C ILE A 6 0.38 1.25 -15.72
N ALA A 7 -0.18 0.69 -14.67
CA ALA A 7 -0.23 1.32 -13.36
C ALA A 7 0.90 0.81 -12.48
N ILE A 8 1.57 1.73 -11.81
CA ILE A 8 2.71 1.46 -10.91
C ILE A 8 2.32 1.93 -9.52
N ILE A 9 2.34 1.03 -8.55
CA ILE A 9 1.92 1.30 -7.17
C ILE A 9 3.15 1.34 -6.28
N GLY A 10 3.52 2.54 -5.85
CA GLY A 10 4.68 2.83 -5.01
C GLY A 10 5.68 3.76 -5.66
N THR A 11 6.20 4.70 -4.86
CA THR A 11 7.14 5.76 -5.26
C THR A 11 8.53 5.60 -4.64
N GLY A 12 8.88 4.37 -4.26
CA GLY A 12 10.24 3.99 -3.92
C GLY A 12 11.12 3.76 -5.16
N PRO A 13 12.42 3.44 -4.99
CA PRO A 13 13.35 3.25 -6.13
C PRO A 13 12.86 2.27 -7.19
N ALA A 14 12.15 1.20 -6.80
CA ALA A 14 11.57 0.24 -7.73
C ALA A 14 10.48 0.84 -8.61
N GLY A 15 9.52 1.54 -8.01
CA GLY A 15 8.40 2.14 -8.75
C GLY A 15 8.85 3.32 -9.62
N LEU A 16 9.81 4.12 -9.15
CA LEU A 16 10.36 5.24 -9.92
C LEU A 16 11.09 4.73 -11.15
N GLU A 17 11.96 3.73 -11.01
CA GLU A 17 12.66 3.14 -12.15
C GLU A 17 11.71 2.45 -13.13
N ALA A 18 10.69 1.74 -12.61
CA ALA A 18 9.65 1.17 -13.45
C ALA A 18 8.92 2.25 -14.27
N ALA A 19 8.60 3.40 -13.66
CA ALA A 19 7.94 4.51 -14.32
C ALA A 19 8.82 5.14 -15.41
N ILE A 20 10.10 5.37 -15.11
CA ILE A 20 11.09 5.89 -16.08
C ILE A 20 11.22 4.94 -17.26
N THR A 21 11.44 3.65 -17.01
CA THR A 21 11.58 2.63 -18.05
C THR A 21 10.33 2.53 -18.92
N ALA A 22 9.14 2.48 -18.32
CA ALA A 22 7.87 2.43 -19.05
C ALA A 22 7.66 3.69 -19.91
N LYS A 23 8.04 4.87 -19.38
CA LYS A 23 7.97 6.14 -20.13
C LYS A 23 8.91 6.16 -21.33
N VAL A 24 10.15 5.70 -21.17
CA VAL A 24 11.12 5.53 -22.27
C VAL A 24 10.58 4.60 -23.35
N ARG A 25 9.77 3.60 -22.96
CA ARG A 25 9.09 2.67 -23.87
C ARG A 25 7.76 3.21 -24.42
N ASN A 26 7.50 4.53 -24.30
CA ASN A 26 6.31 5.22 -24.79
C ASN A 26 4.99 4.62 -24.28
N LYS A 27 4.93 4.22 -23.01
CA LYS A 27 3.71 3.75 -22.37
C LYS A 27 2.97 4.88 -21.68
N ASN A 28 1.63 4.81 -21.72
CA ASN A 28 0.78 5.64 -20.90
C ASN A 28 0.75 5.05 -19.49
N ILE A 29 1.35 5.75 -18.52
CA ILE A 29 1.55 5.26 -17.17
C ILE A 29 0.73 6.03 -16.16
N LEU A 30 0.32 5.33 -15.10
CA LEU A 30 -0.21 5.89 -13.86
C LEU A 30 0.76 5.51 -12.72
N LEU A 31 1.41 6.50 -12.12
CA LEU A 31 2.27 6.29 -10.95
C LEU A 31 1.52 6.75 -9.70
N LEU A 32 1.18 5.79 -8.83
CA LEU A 32 0.43 5.99 -7.59
C LEU A 32 1.35 5.91 -6.38
N GLY A 33 1.24 6.87 -5.47
CA GLY A 33 2.01 6.86 -4.22
C GLY A 33 2.09 8.21 -3.54
N GLY A 34 2.99 8.33 -2.56
CA GLY A 34 3.18 9.56 -1.79
C GLY A 34 4.06 10.58 -2.50
N LYS A 35 3.80 11.86 -2.23
CA LYS A 35 4.54 13.01 -2.78
C LYS A 35 6.02 13.02 -2.39
N LEU A 36 6.33 12.57 -1.20
CA LEU A 36 7.70 12.53 -0.66
C LEU A 36 8.51 11.31 -1.12
N LEU A 37 8.14 10.68 -2.22
CA LEU A 37 8.77 9.51 -2.82
C LEU A 37 8.90 8.33 -1.85
N SER A 38 9.88 8.31 -0.96
CA SER A 38 10.09 7.21 -0.02
C SER A 38 10.68 7.70 1.31
N ASP A 39 9.94 7.55 2.39
CA ASP A 39 10.41 7.88 3.74
C ASP A 39 11.65 7.06 4.16
N LYS A 40 11.74 5.81 3.72
CA LYS A 40 12.90 4.96 3.99
C LYS A 40 14.18 5.53 3.37
N VAL A 41 14.08 6.03 2.13
CA VAL A 41 15.21 6.69 1.47
C VAL A 41 15.54 7.99 2.18
N ASN A 42 14.55 8.81 2.49
CA ASN A 42 14.75 10.12 3.12
C ASN A 42 15.47 10.06 4.48
N LYS A 43 15.20 9.01 5.26
CA LYS A 43 15.81 8.79 6.57
C LYS A 43 17.24 8.22 6.52
N ALA A 44 17.77 7.88 5.35
CA ALA A 44 19.12 7.35 5.22
C ALA A 44 20.17 8.46 5.39
N HIS A 45 21.11 8.28 6.33
CA HIS A 45 22.16 9.27 6.59
C HIS A 45 23.18 9.34 5.46
N THR A 46 23.68 8.19 5.00
CA THR A 46 24.68 8.09 3.95
C THR A 46 24.46 6.82 3.15
N ILE A 47 24.40 6.96 1.83
CA ILE A 47 24.23 5.87 0.87
C ILE A 47 25.48 5.83 -0.01
N GLN A 48 26.26 4.76 0.09
CA GLN A 48 27.55 4.61 -0.61
C GLN A 48 27.51 3.61 -1.75
N ASN A 49 26.46 2.79 -1.83
CA ASN A 49 26.38 1.65 -2.75
C ASN A 49 25.30 1.82 -3.83
N TYR A 50 24.97 3.07 -4.19
CA TYR A 50 24.08 3.33 -5.33
C TYR A 50 24.92 3.86 -6.51
N LEU A 51 25.04 3.05 -7.56
CA LEU A 51 25.87 3.38 -8.73
C LEU A 51 25.45 4.72 -9.34
N GLY A 52 26.42 5.62 -9.51
CA GLY A 52 26.21 6.96 -10.06
C GLY A 52 25.88 8.03 -9.00
N LEU A 53 25.64 7.64 -7.76
CA LEU A 53 25.41 8.55 -6.63
C LEU A 53 26.33 8.17 -5.45
N PRO A 54 27.62 8.48 -5.53
CA PRO A 54 28.56 8.15 -4.47
C PRO A 54 28.32 9.05 -3.25
N GLU A 55 28.25 8.43 -2.07
CA GLU A 55 28.29 9.13 -0.77
C GLU A 55 27.19 10.20 -0.60
N VAL A 56 25.95 9.87 -0.99
CA VAL A 56 24.80 10.80 -0.91
C VAL A 56 23.96 10.54 0.34
N SER A 57 23.38 11.59 0.88
CA SER A 57 22.29 11.46 1.87
C SER A 57 21.01 10.99 1.19
N GLY A 58 20.07 10.46 2.00
CA GLY A 58 18.75 10.09 1.49
C GLY A 58 18.00 11.28 0.88
N GLU A 59 18.13 12.45 1.46
CA GLU A 59 17.54 13.69 0.95
C GLU A 59 18.10 14.07 -0.43
N GLU A 60 19.42 14.00 -0.61
CA GLU A 60 20.07 14.27 -1.91
C GLU A 60 19.67 13.25 -2.96
N MET A 61 19.59 11.97 -2.59
CA MET A 61 19.08 10.93 -3.48
C MET A 61 17.63 11.19 -3.90
N GLN A 62 16.76 11.59 -2.99
CA GLN A 62 15.37 11.95 -3.32
C GLN A 62 15.31 13.15 -4.29
N LYS A 63 16.12 14.19 -4.05
CA LYS A 63 16.21 15.34 -4.96
C LYS A 63 16.68 14.93 -6.36
N ALA A 64 17.62 13.97 -6.45
CA ALA A 64 18.08 13.44 -7.73
C ALA A 64 16.96 12.67 -8.46
N PHE A 65 16.21 11.82 -7.74
CA PHE A 65 15.07 11.09 -8.29
C PHE A 65 13.96 12.04 -8.74
N GLN A 66 13.59 13.01 -7.92
CA GLN A 66 12.56 14.00 -8.27
C GLN A 66 12.93 14.78 -9.54
N ARG A 67 14.16 15.26 -9.65
CA ARG A 67 14.66 15.93 -10.85
C ARG A 67 14.54 15.05 -12.09
N HIS A 68 14.83 13.77 -11.98
CA HIS A 68 14.70 12.82 -13.09
C HIS A 68 13.24 12.65 -13.52
N LEU A 69 12.31 12.50 -12.58
CA LEU A 69 10.87 12.43 -12.89
C LEU A 69 10.38 13.71 -13.59
N GLU A 70 10.80 14.87 -13.12
CA GLU A 70 10.46 16.17 -13.72
C GLU A 70 10.96 16.28 -15.17
N GLN A 71 12.21 15.90 -15.44
CA GLN A 71 12.78 15.86 -16.78
C GLN A 71 12.03 14.92 -17.72
N MET A 72 11.57 13.80 -17.21
CA MET A 72 10.77 12.82 -17.95
C MET A 72 9.27 13.17 -18.01
N GLN A 73 8.85 14.27 -17.39
CA GLN A 73 7.45 14.69 -17.27
C GLN A 73 6.55 13.59 -16.67
N ILE A 74 7.08 12.83 -15.70
CA ILE A 74 6.34 11.81 -14.95
C ILE A 74 5.69 12.49 -13.75
N LYS A 75 4.36 12.36 -13.64
CA LYS A 75 3.58 12.88 -12.52
C LYS A 75 3.23 11.76 -11.56
N ILE A 76 3.36 12.03 -10.27
CA ILE A 76 2.85 11.17 -9.22
C ILE A 76 1.39 11.54 -8.97
N THR A 77 0.51 10.55 -8.98
CA THR A 77 -0.88 10.67 -8.49
C THR A 77 -0.88 10.33 -7.02
N GLU A 78 -1.11 11.34 -6.19
CA GLU A 78 -1.14 11.17 -4.72
C GLU A 78 -2.45 10.50 -4.33
N ASP A 79 -2.45 9.18 -4.33
CA ASP A 79 -3.58 8.37 -3.87
C ASP A 79 -3.07 7.06 -3.27
N LYS A 80 -3.65 6.65 -2.13
CA LYS A 80 -3.34 5.40 -1.47
C LYS A 80 -4.17 4.29 -2.09
N VAL A 81 -3.52 3.27 -2.63
CA VAL A 81 -4.22 2.14 -3.20
C VAL A 81 -4.64 1.17 -2.10
N ASN A 82 -5.93 0.87 -2.04
CA ASN A 82 -6.55 -0.02 -1.07
C ASN A 82 -6.71 -1.45 -1.62
N ALA A 83 -7.02 -1.60 -2.91
CA ALA A 83 -7.17 -2.89 -3.56
C ALA A 83 -6.90 -2.83 -5.07
N VAL A 84 -6.52 -3.98 -5.63
CA VAL A 84 -6.33 -4.20 -7.07
C VAL A 84 -7.07 -5.47 -7.47
N TYR A 85 -8.00 -5.35 -8.38
CA TYR A 85 -8.83 -6.45 -8.86
C TYR A 85 -8.48 -6.83 -10.30
N ALA A 86 -8.12 -8.09 -10.53
CA ALA A 86 -7.92 -8.63 -11.86
C ALA A 86 -9.27 -8.89 -12.53
N MET A 87 -9.62 -8.09 -13.54
CA MET A 87 -10.89 -8.14 -14.28
C MET A 87 -10.79 -8.94 -15.59
N GLY A 88 -9.83 -9.83 -15.68
CA GLY A 88 -9.55 -10.66 -16.87
C GLY A 88 -8.73 -9.93 -17.93
N LYS A 89 -9.27 -8.88 -18.55
CA LYS A 89 -8.58 -8.11 -19.60
C LYS A 89 -7.90 -6.83 -19.13
N TYR A 90 -8.13 -6.44 -17.90
CA TYR A 90 -7.59 -5.23 -17.29
C TYR A 90 -7.61 -5.37 -15.77
N PHE A 91 -7.04 -4.40 -15.07
CA PHE A 91 -7.08 -4.27 -13.63
C PHE A 91 -7.90 -3.05 -13.23
N ALA A 92 -8.82 -3.24 -12.28
CA ALA A 92 -9.47 -2.17 -11.57
C ALA A 92 -8.67 -1.89 -10.29
N ILE A 93 -8.28 -0.64 -10.07
CA ILE A 93 -7.44 -0.21 -8.97
C ILE A 93 -8.25 0.74 -8.11
N GLN A 94 -8.51 0.34 -6.87
CA GLN A 94 -9.24 1.12 -5.90
C GLN A 94 -8.26 1.99 -5.11
N GLY A 95 -8.21 3.27 -5.42
CA GLY A 95 -7.57 4.28 -4.59
C GLY A 95 -8.50 4.73 -3.45
N HIS A 96 -7.95 5.50 -2.52
CA HIS A 96 -8.72 6.17 -1.48
C HIS A 96 -9.62 7.28 -2.07
N GLN A 97 -9.11 8.00 -3.06
CA GLN A 97 -9.81 9.14 -3.68
C GLN A 97 -10.56 8.76 -4.96
N ALA A 98 -10.08 7.79 -5.73
CA ALA A 98 -10.63 7.45 -7.04
C ALA A 98 -10.44 5.98 -7.43
N MET A 99 -11.21 5.57 -8.45
CA MET A 99 -11.01 4.31 -9.15
C MET A 99 -10.20 4.55 -10.43
N TYR A 100 -9.27 3.63 -10.72
CA TYR A 100 -8.43 3.67 -11.90
C TYR A 100 -8.48 2.34 -12.64
N GLU A 101 -8.12 2.37 -13.94
CA GLU A 101 -8.02 1.17 -14.77
C GLU A 101 -6.69 1.12 -15.50
N ALA A 102 -6.09 -0.06 -15.59
CA ALA A 102 -4.86 -0.29 -16.35
C ALA A 102 -4.85 -1.69 -16.98
N ASP A 103 -4.15 -1.83 -18.10
CA ASP A 103 -3.95 -3.12 -18.76
C ASP A 103 -2.99 -4.02 -18.00
N THR A 104 -2.02 -3.43 -17.31
CA THR A 104 -1.05 -4.13 -16.44
C THR A 104 -0.80 -3.33 -15.16
N VAL A 105 -0.35 -4.04 -14.12
CA VAL A 105 -0.01 -3.42 -12.83
C VAL A 105 1.38 -3.87 -12.37
N ILE A 106 2.15 -2.94 -11.82
CA ILE A 106 3.44 -3.20 -11.16
C ILE A 106 3.32 -2.82 -9.68
N LEU A 107 3.42 -3.80 -8.80
CA LEU A 107 3.47 -3.60 -7.35
C LEU A 107 4.90 -3.27 -6.93
N ALA A 108 5.13 -2.05 -6.47
CA ALA A 108 6.42 -1.53 -6.01
C ALA A 108 6.30 -0.85 -4.63
N CYS A 109 5.33 -1.26 -3.82
CA CYS A 109 4.96 -0.63 -2.57
C CYS A 109 5.89 -0.97 -1.39
N GLY A 110 6.97 -1.72 -1.64
CA GLY A 110 7.93 -2.10 -0.60
C GLY A 110 7.34 -3.09 0.40
N MET A 111 7.95 -3.21 1.58
CA MET A 111 7.47 -4.09 2.63
C MET A 111 6.72 -3.31 3.71
N SER A 112 5.53 -3.77 4.05
CA SER A 112 4.89 -3.42 5.31
C SER A 112 5.68 -4.09 6.45
N THR A 113 6.14 -3.32 7.42
CA THR A 113 6.87 -3.83 8.58
C THR A 113 5.94 -4.34 9.68
N ALA A 114 4.66 -4.00 9.62
CA ALA A 114 3.69 -4.38 10.62
C ALA A 114 3.21 -5.82 10.40
N LYS A 115 3.54 -6.71 11.33
CA LYS A 115 2.97 -8.06 11.37
C LYS A 115 1.48 -7.98 11.68
N PRO A 116 0.65 -8.83 11.06
CA PRO A 116 -0.75 -8.96 11.46
C PRO A 116 -0.85 -9.35 12.93
N PHE A 117 -1.86 -8.83 13.62
CA PHE A 117 -2.19 -9.29 14.96
C PHE A 117 -2.76 -10.73 14.93
N PRO A 118 -2.57 -11.51 16.00
CA PRO A 118 -3.32 -12.76 16.16
C PRO A 118 -4.82 -12.54 15.95
N GLY A 119 -5.46 -13.37 15.12
CA GLY A 119 -6.88 -13.24 14.78
C GLY A 119 -7.23 -12.20 13.72
N GLU A 120 -6.28 -11.39 13.26
CA GLU A 120 -6.54 -10.34 12.28
C GLU A 120 -6.96 -10.90 10.92
N LEU A 121 -6.19 -11.83 10.39
CA LEU A 121 -6.44 -12.42 9.06
C LEU A 121 -7.68 -13.32 9.04
N GLU A 122 -7.92 -14.06 10.11
CA GLU A 122 -9.09 -14.93 10.26
C GLU A 122 -10.41 -14.16 10.29
N ASN A 123 -10.37 -12.91 10.81
CA ASN A 123 -11.55 -12.06 10.93
C ASN A 123 -11.66 -11.00 9.81
N LEU A 124 -10.73 -10.97 8.87
CA LEU A 124 -10.77 -10.03 7.74
C LEU A 124 -12.04 -10.25 6.90
N GLY A 125 -12.78 -9.16 6.63
CA GLY A 125 -14.10 -9.20 6.00
C GLY A 125 -15.20 -9.81 6.86
N ARG A 126 -14.91 -10.15 8.12
CA ARG A 126 -15.85 -10.71 9.11
C ARG A 126 -15.82 -9.94 10.42
N GLY A 127 -15.62 -8.64 10.35
CA GLY A 127 -15.49 -7.73 11.48
C GLY A 127 -14.18 -6.95 11.49
N VAL A 128 -13.14 -7.42 10.81
CA VAL A 128 -11.89 -6.68 10.59
C VAL A 128 -11.86 -6.09 9.18
N SER A 129 -11.44 -4.84 9.08
CA SER A 129 -11.28 -4.12 7.81
C SER A 129 -9.98 -3.30 7.80
N TYR A 130 -9.49 -3.01 6.60
CA TYR A 130 -8.33 -2.13 6.35
C TYR A 130 -8.70 -0.83 5.64
N CYS A 131 -9.98 -0.62 5.37
CA CYS A 131 -10.47 0.53 4.61
C CYS A 131 -11.78 1.04 5.21
N ALA A 132 -11.74 2.16 5.91
CA ALA A 132 -12.94 2.75 6.49
C ALA A 132 -13.92 3.23 5.42
N THR A 133 -13.41 3.88 4.37
CA THR A 133 -14.22 4.32 3.22
C THR A 133 -14.93 3.16 2.52
N CYS A 134 -14.29 1.98 2.42
CA CYS A 134 -14.86 0.81 1.74
C CYS A 134 -16.00 0.16 2.55
N ASP A 135 -15.75 -0.06 3.83
CA ASP A 135 -16.58 -0.93 4.67
C ASP A 135 -17.35 -0.18 5.76
N GLY A 136 -17.05 1.11 5.99
CA GLY A 136 -17.65 1.91 7.07
C GLY A 136 -19.16 1.91 7.07
N ALA A 137 -19.80 1.90 5.89
CA ALA A 137 -21.26 1.87 5.76
C ALA A 137 -21.90 0.62 6.39
N LEU A 138 -21.18 -0.51 6.49
CA LEU A 138 -21.63 -1.75 7.13
C LEU A 138 -21.78 -1.62 8.66
N TYR A 139 -21.13 -0.61 9.23
CA TYR A 139 -21.08 -0.37 10.68
C TYR A 139 -21.93 0.80 11.13
N ARG A 140 -22.90 1.21 10.32
CA ARG A 140 -23.84 2.27 10.67
C ARG A 140 -24.62 1.90 11.94
N GLY A 141 -24.62 2.79 12.95
CA GLY A 141 -25.27 2.55 14.24
C GLY A 141 -24.60 1.48 15.10
N ARG A 142 -23.32 1.20 14.89
CA ARG A 142 -22.56 0.17 15.60
C ARG A 142 -21.34 0.75 16.31
N ARG A 143 -20.73 -0.06 17.17
CA ARG A 143 -19.45 0.28 17.82
C ARG A 143 -18.29 -0.18 16.96
N THR A 144 -17.33 0.72 16.69
CA THR A 144 -16.12 0.40 15.94
C THR A 144 -14.86 0.82 16.70
N VAL A 145 -13.77 0.10 16.44
CA VAL A 145 -12.43 0.45 16.90
C VAL A 145 -11.55 0.72 15.68
N VAL A 146 -10.79 1.80 15.71
CA VAL A 146 -9.81 2.17 14.69
C VAL A 146 -8.42 2.10 15.31
N ILE A 147 -7.53 1.30 14.75
CA ILE A 147 -6.10 1.25 15.09
C ILE A 147 -5.35 2.00 13.98
N GLY A 148 -4.94 3.23 14.25
CA GLY A 148 -4.31 4.12 13.26
C GLY A 148 -2.79 4.21 13.46
N TYR A 149 -2.02 4.03 12.38
CA TYR A 149 -0.56 4.05 12.40
C TYR A 149 0.06 5.38 11.98
N SER A 150 -0.76 6.33 11.51
CA SER A 150 -0.35 7.69 11.17
C SER A 150 -1.45 8.71 11.45
N ARG A 151 -1.12 10.01 11.41
CA ARG A 151 -2.10 11.10 11.55
C ARG A 151 -3.10 11.15 10.41
N ASP A 152 -2.75 10.70 9.24
CA ASP A 152 -3.69 10.70 8.10
C ASP A 152 -4.90 9.79 8.35
N GLU A 153 -4.73 8.78 9.20
CA GLU A 153 -5.80 7.84 9.59
C GLU A 153 -6.83 8.46 10.57
N GLU A 154 -6.54 9.62 11.15
CA GLU A 154 -7.51 10.38 11.96
C GLU A 154 -8.73 10.78 11.13
N LYS A 155 -8.55 11.10 9.84
CA LYS A 155 -9.63 11.42 8.91
C LYS A 155 -10.58 10.25 8.66
N GLU A 156 -10.03 9.03 8.66
CA GLU A 156 -10.82 7.81 8.53
C GLU A 156 -11.68 7.55 9.78
N ALA A 157 -11.14 7.86 10.98
CA ALA A 157 -11.91 7.79 12.21
C ALA A 157 -13.01 8.87 12.27
N ASP A 158 -12.75 10.08 11.74
CA ASP A 158 -13.77 11.12 11.58
C ASP A 158 -14.91 10.64 10.68
N PHE A 159 -14.58 10.10 9.52
CA PHE A 159 -15.58 9.55 8.60
C PHE A 159 -16.42 8.45 9.27
N LEU A 160 -15.79 7.53 10.00
CA LEU A 160 -16.52 6.50 10.74
C LEU A 160 -17.42 7.09 11.82
N SER A 161 -17.02 8.21 12.47
CA SER A 161 -17.83 8.87 13.50
C SER A 161 -19.13 9.51 12.97
N GLU A 162 -19.24 9.66 11.66
CA GLU A 162 -20.48 10.10 11.00
C GLU A 162 -21.47 8.94 10.77
N LEU A 163 -20.98 7.71 10.84
CA LEU A 163 -21.72 6.49 10.54
C LEU A 163 -22.01 5.64 11.76
N ALA A 164 -21.00 5.38 12.58
CA ALA A 164 -21.07 4.53 13.75
C ALA A 164 -21.61 5.28 14.98
N ASP A 165 -22.22 4.55 15.92
CA ASP A 165 -22.68 5.13 17.19
C ASP A 165 -21.54 5.43 18.16
N GLU A 166 -20.47 4.62 18.10
CA GLU A 166 -19.27 4.81 18.92
C GLU A 166 -18.03 4.48 18.08
N VAL A 167 -17.06 5.37 18.07
CA VAL A 167 -15.74 5.15 17.48
C VAL A 167 -14.68 5.29 18.55
N ILE A 168 -13.89 4.23 18.74
CA ILE A 168 -12.73 4.23 19.62
C ILE A 168 -11.47 4.26 18.74
N TYR A 169 -10.64 5.27 18.89
CA TYR A 169 -9.38 5.43 18.15
C TYR A 169 -8.18 5.07 19.02
N ILE A 170 -7.31 4.22 18.51
CA ILE A 170 -6.06 3.80 19.14
C ILE A 170 -4.89 4.27 18.28
N PRO A 171 -4.23 5.39 18.62
CA PRO A 171 -3.05 5.86 17.89
C PRO A 171 -1.85 4.96 18.19
N MET A 172 -1.21 4.45 17.13
CA MET A 172 0.01 3.65 17.18
C MET A 172 1.25 4.50 16.83
N TYR A 173 1.13 5.82 16.86
CA TYR A 173 2.19 6.81 16.58
C TYR A 173 2.35 7.78 17.75
N GLN A 174 3.50 8.43 17.79
CA GLN A 174 3.81 9.46 18.80
C GLN A 174 3.20 10.81 18.44
N GLU A 175 3.17 11.75 19.42
CA GLU A 175 2.67 13.12 19.25
C GLU A 175 1.19 13.22 18.84
N PHE A 176 0.36 12.39 19.44
CA PHE A 176 -1.07 12.46 19.28
C PHE A 176 -1.65 13.70 19.99
N SER A 177 -2.60 14.39 19.33
CA SER A 177 -3.41 15.45 19.92
C SER A 177 -4.88 15.18 19.59
N PRO A 178 -5.81 15.23 20.57
CA PRO A 178 -7.23 15.08 20.31
C PRO A 178 -7.73 16.13 19.31
N TRP A 179 -8.54 15.69 18.35
CA TRP A 179 -9.05 16.58 17.28
C TRP A 179 -10.58 16.57 17.15
N ASN A 180 -11.25 15.48 17.56
CA ASN A 180 -12.70 15.31 17.40
C ASN A 180 -13.33 14.77 18.68
N ASN A 181 -14.32 15.50 19.23
CA ASN A 181 -15.01 15.13 20.47
C ASN A 181 -15.96 13.92 20.32
N LYS A 182 -16.29 13.52 19.08
CA LYS A 182 -17.12 12.33 18.81
C LYS A 182 -16.33 11.03 18.81
N VAL A 183 -15.00 11.11 18.73
CA VAL A 183 -14.10 9.97 18.70
C VAL A 183 -13.48 9.80 20.08
N LYS A 184 -13.72 8.63 20.70
CA LYS A 184 -13.08 8.29 21.97
C LYS A 184 -11.67 7.79 21.73
N VAL A 185 -10.67 8.45 22.29
CA VAL A 185 -9.27 8.07 22.08
C VAL A 185 -8.72 7.29 23.27
N LEU A 186 -8.09 6.16 22.98
CA LEU A 186 -7.34 5.37 23.94
C LEU A 186 -5.85 5.44 23.60
N GLN A 187 -5.11 6.24 24.38
CA GLN A 187 -3.66 6.37 24.24
C GLN A 187 -2.92 5.36 25.13
N ASN A 188 -1.68 5.08 24.78
CA ASN A 188 -0.79 4.24 25.57
C ASN A 188 -1.31 2.83 25.83
N VAL A 189 -2.12 2.31 24.92
CA VAL A 189 -2.61 0.93 24.95
C VAL A 189 -1.98 0.14 23.79
N THR A 190 -1.72 -1.15 24.05
CA THR A 190 -1.09 -2.02 23.04
C THR A 190 -2.07 -3.11 22.62
N PRO A 191 -2.54 -3.11 21.37
CA PRO A 191 -3.28 -4.23 20.80
C PRO A 191 -2.39 -5.48 20.75
N VAL A 192 -2.95 -6.62 21.20
CA VAL A 192 -2.23 -7.91 21.21
C VAL A 192 -2.89 -8.97 20.35
N GLY A 193 -4.14 -8.76 19.94
CA GLY A 193 -4.88 -9.67 19.08
C GLY A 193 -6.36 -9.36 19.05
N MET A 194 -7.10 -10.18 18.32
CA MET A 194 -8.56 -10.12 18.23
C MET A 194 -9.15 -11.50 18.07
N GLU A 195 -10.33 -11.70 18.64
CA GLU A 195 -11.03 -12.97 18.55
C GLU A 195 -12.55 -12.77 18.57
N LYS A 196 -13.30 -13.77 18.15
CA LYS A 196 -14.75 -13.81 18.32
C LYS A 196 -15.13 -14.48 19.62
N GLU A 197 -15.89 -13.78 20.43
CA GLU A 197 -16.53 -14.31 21.64
C GLU A 197 -18.06 -14.20 21.49
N ASN A 198 -18.77 -15.30 21.52
CA ASN A 198 -20.26 -15.33 21.42
C ASN A 198 -20.79 -14.47 20.23
N ASP A 199 -20.21 -14.65 19.03
CA ASP A 199 -20.51 -13.90 17.80
C ASP A 199 -20.15 -12.40 17.80
N HIS A 200 -19.57 -11.87 18.88
CA HIS A 200 -19.02 -10.52 18.93
C HIS A 200 -17.50 -10.54 18.69
N LEU A 201 -17.02 -9.53 17.99
CA LEU A 201 -15.58 -9.33 17.84
C LEU A 201 -15.04 -8.62 19.09
N VAL A 202 -13.92 -9.09 19.60
CA VAL A 202 -13.26 -8.53 20.77
C VAL A 202 -11.82 -8.17 20.42
N LEU A 203 -11.47 -6.90 20.57
CA LEU A 203 -10.09 -6.46 20.51
C LEU A 203 -9.42 -6.71 21.87
N LYS A 204 -8.33 -7.50 21.85
CA LYS A 204 -7.51 -7.74 23.04
C LYS A 204 -6.40 -6.71 23.12
N LEU A 205 -6.33 -6.03 24.23
CA LEU A 205 -5.22 -5.17 24.64
C LEU A 205 -4.43 -5.86 25.76
N GLN A 206 -3.25 -5.37 26.07
CA GLN A 206 -2.42 -5.97 27.15
C GLN A 206 -3.14 -6.07 28.49
N GLU A 207 -3.93 -5.05 28.85
CA GLU A 207 -4.53 -4.95 30.19
C GLU A 207 -6.08 -5.08 30.18
N GLN A 208 -6.70 -4.99 29.00
CA GLN A 208 -8.17 -5.02 28.89
C GLN A 208 -8.59 -5.56 27.52
N SER A 209 -9.91 -5.80 27.40
CA SER A 209 -10.53 -6.20 26.14
C SER A 209 -11.67 -5.26 25.78
N ILE A 210 -11.87 -5.02 24.50
CA ILE A 210 -12.90 -4.11 23.97
C ILE A 210 -13.82 -4.92 23.06
N PRO A 211 -15.06 -5.22 23.51
CA PRO A 211 -16.09 -5.75 22.62
C PRO A 211 -16.47 -4.70 21.56
N THR A 212 -16.57 -5.13 20.31
CA THR A 212 -16.84 -4.23 19.18
C THR A 212 -17.54 -4.98 18.04
N ASP A 213 -18.20 -4.26 17.16
CA ASP A 213 -18.79 -4.85 15.95
C ASP A 213 -17.79 -4.83 14.79
N GLY A 214 -16.82 -3.88 14.81
CA GLY A 214 -15.81 -3.77 13.76
C GLY A 214 -14.49 -3.22 14.26
N ILE A 215 -13.38 -3.71 13.69
CA ILE A 215 -12.03 -3.23 13.93
C ILE A 215 -11.43 -2.80 12.60
N PHE A 216 -11.10 -1.51 12.49
CA PHE A 216 -10.40 -0.95 11.34
C PHE A 216 -8.92 -0.79 11.67
N ILE A 217 -8.07 -1.52 10.95
CA ILE A 217 -6.61 -1.47 11.16
C ILE A 217 -6.00 -0.70 10.01
N LEU A 218 -5.74 0.57 10.23
CA LEU A 218 -5.30 1.52 9.21
C LEU A 218 -3.79 1.71 9.31
N ARG A 219 -3.06 1.00 8.44
CA ARG A 219 -1.60 1.05 8.32
C ARG A 219 -1.21 1.91 7.12
N ASP A 220 -0.03 2.50 7.15
CA ASP A 220 0.51 3.29 6.03
C ASP A 220 0.63 2.47 4.74
N GLN A 221 0.86 1.18 4.87
CA GLN A 221 0.96 0.26 3.74
C GLN A 221 0.03 -0.94 3.93
N VAL A 222 -0.74 -1.23 2.88
CA VAL A 222 -1.56 -2.45 2.78
C VAL A 222 -0.64 -3.65 2.53
N ALA A 223 -0.85 -4.73 3.27
CA ALA A 223 -0.08 -5.95 3.02
C ALA A 223 -0.38 -6.49 1.61
N PRO A 224 0.61 -7.06 0.91
CA PRO A 224 0.43 -7.54 -0.46
C PRO A 224 -0.73 -8.53 -0.64
N SER A 225 -0.95 -9.41 0.37
CA SER A 225 -2.06 -10.38 0.40
C SER A 225 -3.44 -9.74 0.40
N GLN A 226 -3.51 -8.52 0.90
CA GLN A 226 -4.74 -7.75 1.01
C GLN A 226 -4.94 -6.86 -0.21
N LEU A 227 -3.82 -6.39 -0.78
CA LEU A 227 -3.83 -5.50 -1.92
C LEU A 227 -4.39 -6.18 -3.17
N VAL A 228 -4.05 -7.46 -3.39
CA VAL A 228 -4.49 -8.19 -4.58
C VAL A 228 -5.02 -9.58 -4.20
N PRO A 229 -6.34 -9.80 -4.30
CA PRO A 229 -6.93 -11.12 -4.06
C PRO A 229 -6.34 -12.21 -4.98
N GLY A 230 -5.94 -13.34 -4.39
CA GLY A 230 -5.37 -14.47 -5.12
C GLY A 230 -3.88 -14.36 -5.46
N LEU A 231 -3.22 -13.29 -5.02
CA LEU A 231 -1.76 -13.16 -5.18
C LEU A 231 -1.02 -14.20 -4.33
N GLN A 232 -0.07 -14.91 -4.92
CA GLN A 232 0.78 -15.87 -4.19
C GLN A 232 1.84 -15.15 -3.37
N ILE A 233 1.85 -15.46 -2.08
CA ILE A 233 2.75 -14.86 -1.08
C ILE A 233 3.35 -15.96 -0.22
N GLU A 234 4.64 -15.87 0.01
CA GLU A 234 5.37 -16.72 0.93
C GLU A 234 6.24 -15.84 1.84
N ASN A 235 6.24 -16.11 3.14
CA ASN A 235 7.00 -15.33 4.13
C ASN A 235 6.78 -13.81 4.03
N ASN A 236 5.54 -13.38 3.78
CA ASN A 236 5.14 -11.98 3.56
C ASN A 236 5.80 -11.32 2.32
N GLN A 237 6.25 -12.11 1.35
CA GLN A 237 6.87 -11.67 0.11
C GLN A 237 6.04 -12.16 -1.08
N VAL A 238 5.91 -11.32 -2.10
CA VAL A 238 5.25 -11.70 -3.34
C VAL A 238 6.15 -12.63 -4.14
N ILE A 239 5.62 -13.80 -4.50
CA ILE A 239 6.34 -14.77 -5.34
C ILE A 239 6.38 -14.27 -6.77
N VAL A 240 7.59 -14.12 -7.31
CA VAL A 240 7.82 -13.70 -8.69
C VAL A 240 8.86 -14.57 -9.38
N ASP A 241 8.77 -14.63 -10.70
CA ASP A 241 9.84 -15.21 -11.53
C ASP A 241 10.97 -14.20 -11.78
N ARG A 242 11.98 -14.60 -12.57
CA ARG A 242 13.11 -13.71 -12.94
C ARG A 242 12.70 -12.48 -13.76
N GLY A 243 11.52 -12.50 -14.33
CA GLY A 243 10.93 -11.37 -15.06
C GLY A 243 10.01 -10.53 -14.18
N CYS A 244 10.05 -10.69 -12.87
CA CYS A 244 9.17 -10.02 -11.91
C CYS A 244 7.67 -10.31 -12.14
N ARG A 245 7.32 -11.42 -12.82
CA ARG A 245 5.94 -11.83 -13.06
C ARG A 245 5.39 -12.55 -11.83
N THR A 246 4.17 -12.22 -11.45
CA THR A 246 3.43 -12.94 -10.41
C THR A 246 2.64 -14.11 -11.01
N ASN A 247 1.90 -14.84 -10.17
CA ASN A 247 0.95 -15.86 -10.60
C ASN A 247 -0.28 -15.29 -11.34
N ILE A 248 -0.50 -13.98 -11.31
CA ILE A 248 -1.63 -13.31 -11.97
C ILE A 248 -1.13 -12.67 -13.27
N ALA A 249 -1.70 -13.08 -14.41
CA ALA A 249 -1.30 -12.58 -15.72
C ALA A 249 -1.48 -11.05 -15.83
N GLY A 250 -0.42 -10.34 -16.25
CA GLY A 250 -0.42 -8.88 -16.35
C GLY A 250 -0.10 -8.15 -15.04
N LEU A 251 0.09 -8.88 -13.93
CA LEU A 251 0.54 -8.34 -12.65
C LEU A 251 1.99 -8.68 -12.40
N PHE A 252 2.76 -7.67 -12.02
CA PHE A 252 4.20 -7.73 -11.74
C PHE A 252 4.46 -7.20 -10.33
N ALA A 253 5.57 -7.62 -9.71
CA ALA A 253 6.01 -7.07 -8.43
C ALA A 253 7.52 -6.91 -8.40
N CYS A 254 8.02 -5.85 -7.76
CA CYS A 254 9.44 -5.51 -7.71
C CYS A 254 9.83 -4.74 -6.45
N GLY A 255 11.09 -4.77 -6.12
CA GLY A 255 11.67 -4.11 -4.95
C GLY A 255 11.55 -4.96 -3.69
N ASP A 256 11.47 -4.31 -2.52
CA ASP A 256 11.47 -5.00 -1.23
C ASP A 256 10.29 -5.98 -1.04
N ILE A 257 9.19 -5.74 -1.73
CA ILE A 257 7.99 -6.59 -1.68
C ILE A 257 8.25 -8.03 -2.17
N THR A 258 9.29 -8.22 -3.00
CA THR A 258 9.72 -9.53 -3.53
C THR A 258 10.77 -10.23 -2.67
N GLY A 259 11.22 -9.58 -1.60
CA GLY A 259 12.18 -10.15 -0.65
C GLY A 259 13.59 -9.57 -0.71
N ALA A 260 14.45 -10.15 0.12
CA ALA A 260 15.86 -9.77 0.24
C ALA A 260 16.66 -10.00 -1.05
N PRO A 261 17.81 -9.27 -1.23
CA PRO A 261 18.36 -8.25 -0.34
C PRO A 261 17.62 -6.91 -0.44
N TYR A 262 17.46 -6.22 0.70
CA TYR A 262 16.77 -4.93 0.77
C TYR A 262 17.76 -3.80 0.44
N GLN A 263 17.95 -3.57 -0.86
CA GLN A 263 18.93 -2.61 -1.37
C GLN A 263 18.27 -1.69 -2.41
N TYR A 264 18.56 -0.39 -2.34
CA TYR A 264 17.97 0.59 -3.26
C TYR A 264 18.28 0.29 -4.72
N ILE A 265 19.52 -0.13 -5.01
CA ILE A 265 19.95 -0.48 -6.38
C ILE A 265 19.28 -1.76 -6.88
N LYS A 266 19.09 -2.77 -6.01
CA LYS A 266 18.34 -4.00 -6.35
C LYS A 266 16.89 -3.64 -6.66
N ALA A 267 16.26 -2.83 -5.82
CA ALA A 267 14.89 -2.39 -6.01
C ALA A 267 14.72 -1.64 -7.36
N ALA A 268 15.61 -0.73 -7.69
CA ALA A 268 15.62 -0.05 -8.99
C ALA A 268 15.82 -1.04 -10.15
N GLY A 269 16.78 -1.96 -10.04
CA GLY A 269 17.01 -2.98 -11.07
C GLY A 269 15.79 -3.86 -11.34
N GLU A 270 15.09 -4.30 -10.29
CA GLU A 270 13.84 -5.04 -10.45
C GLU A 270 12.71 -4.19 -11.04
N GLY A 271 12.65 -2.90 -10.71
CA GLY A 271 11.70 -1.97 -11.34
C GLY A 271 11.86 -1.90 -12.84
N ASN A 272 13.12 -1.82 -13.34
CA ASN A 272 13.44 -1.89 -14.76
C ASN A 272 12.96 -3.21 -15.37
N VAL A 273 13.26 -4.35 -14.75
CA VAL A 273 12.86 -5.68 -15.23
C VAL A 273 11.33 -5.81 -15.28
N ALA A 274 10.63 -5.39 -14.24
CA ALA A 274 9.17 -5.44 -14.17
C ALA A 274 8.52 -4.60 -15.29
N ALA A 275 9.04 -3.38 -15.53
CA ALA A 275 8.54 -2.51 -16.58
C ALA A 275 8.74 -3.12 -17.99
N LEU A 276 9.93 -3.66 -18.27
CA LEU A 276 10.20 -4.33 -19.56
C LEU A 276 9.32 -5.58 -19.74
N SER A 277 9.07 -6.33 -18.68
CA SER A 277 8.16 -7.47 -18.70
C SER A 277 6.71 -7.07 -18.96
N ALA A 278 6.24 -5.98 -18.34
CA ALA A 278 4.91 -5.41 -18.59
C ALA A 278 4.78 -4.93 -20.05
N VAL A 279 5.80 -4.23 -20.58
CA VAL A 279 5.84 -3.79 -21.99
C VAL A 279 5.75 -4.99 -22.95
N ASN A 280 6.49 -6.05 -22.68
CA ASN A 280 6.45 -7.28 -23.50
C ASN A 280 5.09 -7.98 -23.42
N TYR A 281 4.49 -8.04 -22.24
CA TYR A 281 3.15 -8.59 -22.05
C TYR A 281 2.12 -7.84 -22.89
N LEU A 282 2.12 -6.51 -22.86
CA LEU A 282 1.23 -5.67 -23.67
C LEU A 282 1.42 -5.84 -25.18
N ALA A 283 2.68 -6.01 -25.63
CA ALA A 283 2.96 -6.27 -27.04
C ALA A 283 2.38 -7.60 -27.52
N ASN A 284 2.48 -8.66 -26.71
CA ASN A 284 1.94 -9.97 -27.03
C ASN A 284 0.40 -10.01 -27.03
N GLN A 285 -0.24 -9.24 -26.14
CA GLN A 285 -1.70 -9.13 -26.12
C GLN A 285 -2.27 -8.52 -27.42
N LYS A 286 -1.55 -7.56 -28.03
CA LYS A 286 -1.95 -6.91 -29.29
C LYS A 286 -1.80 -7.81 -30.52
N GLN A 287 -1.00 -8.88 -30.44
CA GLN A 287 -0.80 -9.85 -31.54
C GLN A 287 -1.87 -10.97 -31.56
N VAL A 288 -2.62 -11.12 -30.48
CA VAL A 288 -3.64 -12.18 -30.33
C VAL A 288 -5.06 -11.65 -30.62
N GLN A 289 -5.21 -10.34 -30.80
CA GLN A 289 -6.44 -9.67 -31.26
C GLN A 289 -6.39 -9.40 -32.76
#